data_a691bd0c4b1a859990ffc4442d1c4d32
#
_entry.id   a691bd0c4b1a859990ffc4442d1c4d32
#
_cell.length_a   1.000
_cell.length_b   1.000
_cell.length_c   1.000
_cell.angle_alpha   90.00
_cell.angle_beta   90.00
_cell.angle_gamma   90.00
#
_symmetry.space_group_name_H-M   'P 1'
#
loop_
_entity.id
_entity.type
_entity.pdbx_description
1 polymer ?
#
loop_
_entity_poly.entity_id
_entity_poly.type
_entity_poly.pdbx_seq_one_letter_code
_entity_poly.pdbx_strand_id
1 'polypeptide(L)'
;MSNLQAQSAKLKAAQDIIRITDLEVFYHVGVTDEERARAQRLLLGLELGHDFAPAIARDNLGDTIDYHAVCRRLLAFGEGRQWQLIETLAGDIAAMILEEFRPRNVTVEVKKFVIPNAASVSVCLRRP
;
A
#
# COMPACT_ATOMS: atom_id res chain seq x y z
N MET A 1 6.00 25.83 24.04
CA MET A 1 4.95 24.81 23.83
C MET A 1 5.10 23.73 24.90
N SER A 2 4.03 23.30 25.51
CA SER A 2 4.06 22.20 26.48
C SER A 2 4.33 20.87 25.78
N ASN A 3 4.84 19.87 26.51
CA ASN A 3 5.06 18.53 25.97
C ASN A 3 3.76 17.93 25.42
N LEU A 4 2.63 18.22 26.06
CA LEU A 4 1.33 17.73 25.62
C LEU A 4 0.94 18.29 24.25
N GLN A 5 1.18 19.58 24.02
CA GLN A 5 0.90 20.21 22.73
C GLN A 5 1.82 19.67 21.64
N ALA A 6 3.10 19.44 21.94
CA ALA A 6 4.05 18.84 21.00
C ALA A 6 3.65 17.42 20.62
N GLN A 7 3.21 16.62 21.60
CA GLN A 7 2.71 15.26 21.35
C GLN A 7 1.44 15.27 20.50
N SER A 8 0.51 16.18 20.77
CA SER A 8 -0.71 16.32 19.99
C SER A 8 -0.41 16.70 18.53
N ALA A 9 0.54 17.61 18.30
CA ALA A 9 0.97 17.99 16.96
C ALA A 9 1.61 16.82 16.22
N LYS A 10 2.45 16.02 16.90
CA LYS A 10 3.06 14.81 16.33
C LYS A 10 2.01 13.76 15.94
N LEU A 11 1.00 13.56 16.78
CA LEU A 11 -0.09 12.62 16.50
C LEU A 11 -0.89 13.06 15.28
N LYS A 12 -1.18 14.36 15.15
CA LYS A 12 -1.88 14.91 13.98
C LYS A 12 -1.06 14.71 12.71
N ALA A 13 0.25 15.02 12.75
CA ALA A 13 1.15 14.82 11.62
C ALA A 13 1.22 13.34 11.22
N ALA A 14 1.22 12.42 12.21
CA ALA A 14 1.22 10.97 11.95
C ALA A 14 -0.09 10.48 11.32
N GLN A 15 -1.17 11.28 11.37
CA GLN A 15 -2.45 10.96 10.77
C GLN A 15 -2.60 11.45 9.33
N ASP A 16 -1.66 12.28 8.83
CA ASP A 16 -1.69 12.68 7.43
C ASP A 16 -1.45 11.46 6.56
N ILE A 17 -2.28 11.27 5.55
CA ILE A 17 -2.31 10.02 4.78
C ILE A 17 -2.45 10.32 3.30
N ILE A 18 -1.63 9.68 2.48
CA ILE A 18 -1.86 9.56 1.05
C ILE A 18 -2.58 8.24 0.82
N ARG A 19 -3.73 8.27 0.13
CA ARG A 19 -4.48 7.06 -0.24
C ARG A 19 -4.38 6.79 -1.71
N ILE A 20 -4.16 5.51 -2.03
CA ILE A 20 -4.32 4.96 -3.37
C ILE A 20 -5.46 3.96 -3.27
N THR A 21 -6.54 4.21 -3.98
CA THR A 21 -7.76 3.40 -3.86
C THR A 21 -7.97 2.59 -5.12
N ASP A 22 -8.10 1.26 -4.96
CA ASP A 22 -8.46 0.33 -6.02
C ASP A 22 -7.54 0.43 -7.25
N LEU A 23 -6.23 0.41 -7.02
CA LEU A 23 -5.26 0.29 -8.11
C LEU A 23 -5.36 -1.11 -8.71
N GLU A 24 -5.71 -1.18 -9.99
CA GLU A 24 -5.83 -2.44 -10.70
C GLU A 24 -4.46 -2.97 -11.10
N VAL A 25 -4.18 -4.19 -10.68
CA VAL A 25 -2.95 -4.91 -11.05
C VAL A 25 -3.30 -6.33 -11.49
N PHE A 26 -2.36 -6.96 -12.19
CA PHE A 26 -2.51 -8.34 -12.64
C PHE A 26 -1.28 -9.12 -12.16
N TYR A 27 -1.50 -9.97 -11.15
CA TYR A 27 -0.44 -10.75 -10.52
C TYR A 27 -0.79 -12.24 -10.56
N HIS A 28 0.23 -13.09 -10.52
CA HIS A 28 0.06 -14.55 -10.41
C HIS A 28 -0.05 -14.89 -8.93
N VAL A 29 -1.28 -15.14 -8.47
CA VAL A 29 -1.57 -15.46 -7.08
C VAL A 29 -2.68 -16.50 -6.99
N GLY A 30 -2.50 -17.49 -6.14
CA GLY A 30 -3.49 -18.51 -5.87
C GLY A 30 -2.90 -19.71 -5.15
N VAL A 31 -3.74 -20.44 -4.41
CA VAL A 31 -3.31 -21.58 -3.60
C VAL A 31 -2.82 -22.71 -4.50
N THR A 32 -3.48 -22.94 -5.65
CA THR A 32 -3.13 -24.02 -6.57
C THR A 32 -2.18 -23.52 -7.67
N ASP A 33 -1.40 -24.46 -8.23
CA ASP A 33 -0.53 -24.17 -9.38
C ASP A 33 -1.35 -23.66 -10.56
N GLU A 34 -2.54 -24.21 -10.75
CA GLU A 34 -3.43 -23.84 -11.84
C GLU A 34 -3.88 -22.36 -11.73
N GLU A 35 -4.26 -21.92 -10.51
CA GLU A 35 -4.59 -20.52 -10.28
C GLU A 35 -3.40 -19.61 -10.56
N ARG A 36 -2.20 -19.98 -10.09
CA ARG A 36 -1.00 -19.17 -10.26
C ARG A 36 -0.50 -19.10 -11.68
N ALA A 37 -0.88 -20.04 -12.53
CA ALA A 37 -0.47 -20.07 -13.93
C ALA A 37 -1.02 -18.89 -14.73
N ARG A 38 -2.09 -18.26 -14.27
CA ARG A 38 -2.73 -17.12 -14.93
C ARG A 38 -2.61 -15.88 -14.08
N ALA A 39 -2.32 -14.75 -14.73
CA ALA A 39 -2.39 -13.45 -14.06
C ALA A 39 -3.84 -13.16 -13.67
N GLN A 40 -4.05 -12.80 -12.42
CA GLN A 40 -5.38 -12.47 -11.89
C GLN A 40 -5.49 -10.99 -11.62
N ARG A 41 -6.67 -10.45 -11.88
CA ARG A 41 -7.00 -9.07 -11.56
C ARG A 41 -7.15 -8.93 -10.04
N LEU A 42 -6.41 -8.01 -9.48
CA LEU A 42 -6.51 -7.61 -8.08
C LEU A 42 -6.71 -6.11 -8.00
N LEU A 43 -7.33 -5.65 -6.93
CA LEU A 43 -7.38 -4.22 -6.61
C LEU A 43 -6.58 -4.00 -5.33
N LEU A 44 -5.64 -3.08 -5.40
CA LEU A 44 -4.80 -2.71 -4.26
C LEU A 44 -5.27 -1.40 -3.66
N GLY A 45 -5.40 -1.37 -2.34
CA GLY A 45 -5.60 -0.15 -1.59
C GLY A 45 -4.39 0.11 -0.70
N LEU A 46 -3.89 1.34 -0.71
CA LEU A 46 -2.77 1.72 0.14
C LEU A 46 -3.10 3.00 0.90
N GLU A 47 -2.62 3.05 2.14
CA GLU A 47 -2.59 4.27 2.93
C GLU A 47 -1.15 4.46 3.39
N LEU A 48 -0.57 5.60 3.03
CA LEU A 48 0.82 5.95 3.34
C LEU A 48 0.81 7.11 4.32
N GLY A 49 1.22 6.85 5.57
CA GLY A 49 1.33 7.89 6.58
C GLY A 49 2.56 8.75 6.33
N HIS A 50 2.39 10.07 6.36
CA HIS A 50 3.48 11.00 6.13
C HIS A 50 3.14 12.36 6.75
N ASP A 51 4.14 13.08 7.24
CA ASP A 51 3.93 14.44 7.71
C ASP A 51 3.92 15.40 6.53
N PHE A 52 2.77 16.02 6.24
CA PHE A 52 2.62 16.92 5.09
C PHE A 52 3.12 18.34 5.35
N ALA A 53 3.49 18.69 6.59
CA ALA A 53 3.85 20.06 6.93
C ALA A 53 4.98 20.63 6.05
N PRO A 54 6.10 19.91 5.80
CA PRO A 54 7.15 20.44 4.91
C PRO A 54 6.67 20.63 3.46
N ALA A 55 5.89 19.69 2.94
CA ALA A 55 5.36 19.79 1.58
C ALA A 55 4.39 20.98 1.44
N ILE A 56 3.53 21.20 2.44
CA ILE A 56 2.61 22.34 2.46
C ILE A 56 3.37 23.65 2.48
N ALA A 57 4.43 23.72 3.29
CA ALA A 57 5.21 24.95 3.44
C ALA A 57 5.97 25.35 2.18
N ARG A 58 6.49 24.36 1.42
CA ARG A 58 7.39 24.59 0.28
C ARG A 58 6.82 24.22 -1.07
N ASP A 59 5.68 23.51 -1.10
CA ASP A 59 5.05 23.02 -2.33
C ASP A 59 6.06 22.26 -3.22
N ASN A 60 6.81 21.34 -2.60
CA ASN A 60 7.91 20.63 -3.24
C ASN A 60 7.72 19.13 -3.12
N LEU A 61 7.79 18.41 -4.24
CA LEU A 61 7.67 16.95 -4.30
C LEU A 61 8.71 16.24 -3.43
N GLY A 62 9.92 16.79 -3.30
CA GLY A 62 10.97 16.22 -2.46
C GLY A 62 10.63 16.11 -0.98
N ASP A 63 9.60 16.82 -0.53
CA ASP A 63 9.16 16.83 0.87
C ASP A 63 8.02 15.85 1.14
N THR A 64 7.59 15.08 0.15
CA THR A 64 6.49 14.13 0.28
C THR A 64 6.81 12.81 -0.45
N ILE A 65 5.82 11.93 -0.51
CA ILE A 65 5.95 10.66 -1.22
C ILE A 65 5.38 10.81 -2.62
N ASP A 66 6.15 10.43 -3.63
CA ASP A 66 5.73 10.44 -5.03
C ASP A 66 4.80 9.23 -5.28
N TYR A 67 3.49 9.46 -5.22
CA TYR A 67 2.52 8.38 -5.42
C TYR A 67 2.50 7.85 -6.87
N HIS A 68 2.91 8.65 -7.85
CA HIS A 68 3.11 8.13 -9.22
C HIS A 68 4.17 7.04 -9.25
N ALA A 69 5.29 7.26 -8.55
CA ALA A 69 6.36 6.27 -8.45
C ALA A 69 5.89 5.02 -7.70
N VAL A 70 5.09 5.19 -6.65
CA VAL A 70 4.48 4.06 -5.92
C VAL A 70 3.62 3.22 -6.86
N CYS A 71 2.73 3.86 -7.62
CA CYS A 71 1.85 3.16 -8.55
C CYS A 71 2.65 2.43 -9.64
N ARG A 72 3.65 3.08 -10.23
CA ARG A 72 4.51 2.44 -11.25
C ARG A 72 5.22 1.21 -10.68
N ARG A 73 5.71 1.32 -9.45
CA ARG A 73 6.39 0.20 -8.77
C ARG A 73 5.43 -0.96 -8.53
N LEU A 74 4.20 -0.68 -8.12
CA LEU A 74 3.18 -1.71 -7.89
C LEU A 74 2.73 -2.37 -9.20
N LEU A 75 2.58 -1.61 -10.27
CA LEU A 75 2.21 -2.18 -11.56
C LEU A 75 3.26 -3.19 -12.07
N ALA A 76 4.53 -2.96 -11.78
CA ALA A 76 5.63 -3.84 -12.17
C ALA A 76 5.96 -4.90 -11.11
N PHE A 77 5.40 -4.83 -9.92
CA PHE A 77 5.80 -5.62 -8.75
C PHE A 77 5.64 -7.13 -8.95
N GLY A 78 4.66 -7.52 -9.77
CA GLY A 78 4.37 -8.93 -10.02
C GLY A 78 5.21 -9.58 -11.11
N GLU A 79 6.05 -8.83 -11.81
CA GLU A 79 6.85 -9.36 -12.90
C GLU A 79 7.83 -10.44 -12.41
N GLY A 80 7.71 -11.64 -12.98
CA GLY A 80 8.54 -12.78 -12.60
C GLY A 80 8.30 -13.34 -11.22
N ARG A 81 7.18 -12.98 -10.58
CA ARG A 81 6.84 -13.39 -9.22
C ARG A 81 5.49 -14.08 -9.16
N GLN A 82 5.31 -14.90 -8.13
CA GLN A 82 4.03 -15.51 -7.82
C GLN A 82 3.86 -15.69 -6.30
N TRP A 83 2.62 -15.75 -5.86
CA TRP A 83 2.26 -15.93 -4.44
C TRP A 83 1.16 -16.96 -4.31
N GLN A 84 1.20 -17.75 -3.23
CA GLN A 84 0.07 -18.62 -2.90
C GLN A 84 -1.03 -17.87 -2.16
N LEU A 85 -0.64 -16.96 -1.28
CA LEU A 85 -1.57 -16.26 -0.37
C LEU A 85 -1.57 -14.75 -0.64
N ILE A 86 -2.75 -14.15 -0.64
CA ILE A 86 -2.85 -12.69 -0.71
C ILE A 86 -2.30 -12.02 0.56
N GLU A 87 -2.29 -12.72 1.69
CA GLU A 87 -1.64 -12.25 2.92
C GLU A 87 -0.14 -12.05 2.72
N THR A 88 0.53 -13.02 2.11
CA THR A 88 1.97 -12.93 1.80
C THR A 88 2.24 -11.80 0.82
N LEU A 89 1.41 -11.68 -0.21
CA LEU A 89 1.49 -10.59 -1.18
C LEU A 89 1.37 -9.24 -0.48
N ALA A 90 0.38 -9.07 0.38
CA ALA A 90 0.19 -7.82 1.12
C ALA A 90 1.40 -7.50 2.00
N GLY A 91 1.96 -8.50 2.67
CA GLY A 91 3.17 -8.35 3.48
C GLY A 91 4.38 -7.93 2.65
N ASP A 92 4.57 -8.54 1.49
CA ASP A 92 5.68 -8.20 0.58
C ASP A 92 5.54 -6.78 0.03
N ILE A 93 4.31 -6.37 -0.31
CA ILE A 93 4.04 -4.99 -0.74
C ILE A 93 4.38 -4.01 0.38
N ALA A 94 3.91 -4.28 1.60
CA ALA A 94 4.18 -3.41 2.74
C ALA A 94 5.69 -3.26 3.00
N ALA A 95 6.43 -4.36 2.95
CA ALA A 95 7.88 -4.34 3.13
C ALA A 95 8.58 -3.51 2.05
N MET A 96 8.20 -3.67 0.80
CA MET A 96 8.74 -2.89 -0.31
C MET A 96 8.48 -1.40 -0.14
N ILE A 97 7.23 -1.04 0.20
CA ILE A 97 6.84 0.37 0.38
C ILE A 97 7.63 1.02 1.51
N LEU A 98 7.75 0.33 2.65
CA LEU A 98 8.51 0.84 3.79
C LEU A 98 9.98 1.06 3.45
N GLU A 99 10.58 0.14 2.71
CA GLU A 99 11.99 0.22 2.35
C GLU A 99 12.26 1.30 1.30
N GLU A 100 11.47 1.34 0.22
CA GLU A 100 11.74 2.20 -0.93
C GLU A 100 11.19 3.61 -0.79
N PHE A 101 10.04 3.78 -0.14
CA PHE A 101 9.33 5.07 -0.05
C PHE A 101 9.32 5.66 1.35
N ARG A 102 9.59 4.87 2.36
CA ARG A 102 9.79 5.27 3.76
C ARG A 102 8.66 6.12 4.35
N PRO A 103 7.39 5.70 4.20
CA PRO A 103 6.31 6.34 4.95
C PRO A 103 6.50 6.08 6.45
N ARG A 104 5.80 6.82 7.29
CA ARG A 104 5.77 6.56 8.74
C ARG A 104 5.10 5.23 9.07
N ASN A 105 4.09 4.89 8.29
CA ASN A 105 3.39 3.62 8.34
C ASN A 105 2.74 3.35 7.00
N VAL A 106 2.36 2.10 6.76
CA VAL A 106 1.66 1.70 5.55
C VAL A 106 0.52 0.77 5.91
N THR A 107 -0.63 1.00 5.30
CA THR A 107 -1.75 0.05 5.29
C THR A 107 -1.88 -0.48 3.87
N VAL A 108 -1.98 -1.79 3.73
CA VAL A 108 -2.13 -2.45 2.43
C VAL A 108 -3.37 -3.31 2.45
N GLU A 109 -4.26 -3.10 1.48
CA GLU A 109 -5.41 -3.96 1.24
C GLU A 109 -5.25 -4.62 -0.12
N VAL A 110 -5.48 -5.92 -0.18
CA VAL A 110 -5.51 -6.69 -1.43
C VAL A 110 -6.88 -7.30 -1.59
N LYS A 111 -7.58 -6.94 -2.66
CA LYS A 111 -8.90 -7.49 -3.02
C LYS A 111 -8.76 -8.48 -4.16
N LYS A 112 -9.34 -9.67 -3.98
CA LYS A 112 -9.35 -10.77 -4.94
C LYS A 112 -10.78 -11.15 -5.28
N PHE A 113 -11.03 -11.61 -6.51
CA PHE A 113 -12.38 -11.84 -7.03
C PHE A 113 -12.53 -13.32 -7.43
N VAL A 114 -12.63 -14.19 -6.42
CA VAL A 114 -12.65 -15.66 -6.63
C VAL A 114 -13.90 -16.34 -6.10
N ILE A 115 -14.69 -15.65 -5.30
CA ILE A 115 -15.92 -16.21 -4.73
C ILE A 115 -17.11 -15.59 -5.47
N PRO A 116 -17.89 -16.36 -6.25
CA PRO A 116 -18.97 -15.80 -7.06
C PRO A 116 -20.03 -15.03 -6.29
N ASN A 117 -20.29 -15.42 -5.04
CA ASN A 117 -21.34 -14.82 -4.22
C ASN A 117 -20.83 -13.66 -3.33
N ALA A 118 -19.57 -13.31 -3.41
CA ALA A 118 -18.98 -12.18 -2.70
C ALA A 118 -18.49 -11.13 -3.69
N ALA A 119 -18.66 -9.85 -3.35
CA ALA A 119 -18.14 -8.76 -4.18
C ALA A 119 -16.61 -8.87 -4.30
N SER A 120 -15.94 -9.22 -3.21
CA SER A 120 -14.50 -9.50 -3.18
C SER A 120 -14.16 -10.27 -1.92
N VAL A 121 -12.98 -10.88 -1.90
CA VAL A 121 -12.32 -11.34 -0.68
C VAL A 121 -11.10 -10.46 -0.52
N SER A 122 -10.86 -9.93 0.67
CA SER A 122 -9.74 -9.03 0.88
C SER A 122 -8.99 -9.34 2.16
N VAL A 123 -7.73 -8.98 2.17
CA VAL A 123 -6.90 -8.91 3.37
C VAL A 123 -6.41 -7.49 3.53
N CYS A 124 -6.26 -7.06 4.77
CA CYS A 124 -5.78 -5.73 5.09
C CYS A 124 -4.77 -5.85 6.23
N LEU A 125 -3.59 -5.27 6.05
CA LEU A 125 -2.58 -5.24 7.11
C LEU A 125 -1.97 -3.85 7.24
N ARG A 126 -1.46 -3.55 8.43
CA ARG A 126 -0.79 -2.30 8.73
C ARG A 126 0.57 -2.59 9.34
N ARG A 127 1.58 -1.84 8.89
CA ARG A 127 2.96 -1.94 9.39
C ARG A 127 3.51 -0.54 9.65
N PRO A 128 4.28 -0.37 10.77
CA PRO A 128 4.93 0.90 11.08
C PRO A 128 6.16 1.16 10.19
#